data_1ba7a98e951408765e7b65691b10830e
#
_entry.id   1ba7a98e951408765e7b65691b10830e
#
_cell.length_a   1.000
_cell.length_b   1.000
_cell.length_c   1.000
_cell.angle_alpha   90.00
_cell.angle_beta   90.00
_cell.angle_gamma   90.00
#
_symmetry.space_group_name_H-M   'P 1'
#
loop_
_entity.id
_entity.type
_entity.pdbx_description
1 polymer ?
#
loop_
_entity_poly.entity_id
_entity_poly.type
_entity_poly.pdbx_seq_one_letter_code
_entity_poly.pdbx_strand_id
1 'polypeptide(L)'
;MQFWTIRKNTIIFILVAGLALVSAASWWLLKAGDTVVINQQTGIREIHMVTGEFASTMKNGKKIEAYRWDPGTIFIEKGEKVRLVIYGVNGQEHPFRIENTTIKGTVKKGEETAVDVSFDKEGVYRLICEVHPTKEQNGPMIAYLVVD
;
A
#
# COMPACT_ATOMS: atom_id res chain seq x y z
N MET A 1 -2.23 -58.79 -41.95
CA MET A 1 -1.93 -57.44 -41.40
C MET A 1 -2.74 -56.44 -42.23
N GLN A 2 -3.66 -55.72 -41.57
CA GLN A 2 -4.53 -54.75 -42.24
C GLN A 2 -3.88 -53.36 -42.08
N PHE A 3 -3.35 -52.77 -43.13
CA PHE A 3 -2.78 -51.42 -43.13
C PHE A 3 -3.88 -50.41 -43.29
N TRP A 4 -4.11 -49.58 -42.28
CA TRP A 4 -5.01 -48.45 -42.33
C TRP A 4 -4.34 -47.28 -43.06
N THR A 5 -4.72 -46.98 -44.26
CA THR A 5 -4.24 -45.78 -44.98
C THR A 5 -5.15 -44.60 -44.67
N ILE A 6 -4.63 -43.66 -43.86
CA ILE A 6 -5.34 -42.42 -43.60
C ILE A 6 -5.19 -41.49 -44.79
N ARG A 7 -6.31 -40.97 -45.33
CA ARG A 7 -6.29 -40.02 -46.46
C ARG A 7 -5.64 -38.70 -46.04
N LYS A 8 -4.82 -38.12 -46.92
CA LYS A 8 -4.12 -36.82 -46.67
C LYS A 8 -5.08 -35.72 -46.17
N ASN A 9 -6.29 -35.64 -46.70
CA ASN A 9 -7.30 -34.67 -46.29
C ASN A 9 -7.78 -34.90 -44.86
N THR A 10 -7.83 -36.14 -44.39
CA THR A 10 -8.19 -36.46 -42.99
C THR A 10 -7.09 -36.02 -42.03
N ILE A 11 -5.83 -36.16 -42.40
CA ILE A 11 -4.70 -35.65 -41.59
C ILE A 11 -4.77 -34.13 -41.46
N ILE A 12 -4.99 -33.43 -42.60
CA ILE A 12 -5.11 -31.96 -42.62
C ILE A 12 -6.29 -31.51 -41.73
N PHE A 13 -7.43 -32.20 -41.84
CA PHE A 13 -8.61 -31.88 -41.03
C PHE A 13 -8.35 -32.02 -39.50
N ILE A 14 -7.66 -33.09 -39.11
CA ILE A 14 -7.29 -33.34 -37.71
C ILE A 14 -6.34 -32.24 -37.20
N LEU A 15 -5.37 -31.84 -38.01
CA LEU A 15 -4.42 -30.79 -37.64
C LEU A 15 -5.09 -29.43 -37.49
N VAL A 16 -5.98 -29.06 -38.40
CA VAL A 16 -6.75 -27.80 -38.34
C VAL A 16 -7.68 -27.79 -37.15
N ALA A 17 -8.42 -28.90 -36.89
CA ALA A 17 -9.27 -29.05 -35.76
C ALA A 17 -8.49 -28.97 -34.42
N GLY A 18 -7.33 -29.61 -34.36
CA GLY A 18 -6.44 -29.53 -33.20
C GLY A 18 -5.94 -28.11 -32.92
N LEU A 19 -5.53 -27.38 -33.97
CA LEU A 19 -5.09 -25.99 -33.85
C LEU A 19 -6.22 -25.07 -33.37
N ALA A 20 -7.46 -25.28 -33.87
CA ALA A 20 -8.62 -24.53 -33.46
C ALA A 20 -9.00 -24.77 -31.96
N LEU A 21 -8.87 -26.01 -31.50
CA LEU A 21 -9.08 -26.36 -30.10
C LEU A 21 -8.03 -25.73 -29.17
N VAL A 22 -6.75 -25.77 -29.57
CA VAL A 22 -5.67 -25.14 -28.79
C VAL A 22 -5.86 -23.62 -28.70
N SER A 23 -6.22 -22.97 -29.83
CA SER A 23 -6.45 -21.53 -29.83
C SER A 23 -7.69 -21.13 -29.01
N ALA A 24 -8.76 -21.90 -29.04
CA ALA A 24 -9.94 -21.68 -28.21
C ALA A 24 -9.64 -21.89 -26.72
N ALA A 25 -8.88 -22.92 -26.36
CA ALA A 25 -8.45 -23.19 -25.00
C ALA A 25 -7.51 -22.08 -24.48
N SER A 26 -6.57 -21.62 -25.30
CA SER A 26 -5.67 -20.50 -24.96
C SER A 26 -6.45 -19.20 -24.75
N TRP A 27 -7.44 -18.90 -25.59
CA TRP A 27 -8.28 -17.75 -25.40
C TRP A 27 -9.10 -17.85 -24.09
N TRP A 28 -9.65 -19.03 -23.82
CA TRP A 28 -10.43 -19.23 -22.59
C TRP A 28 -9.55 -19.08 -21.34
N LEU A 29 -8.33 -19.62 -21.34
CA LEU A 29 -7.34 -19.47 -20.28
C LEU A 29 -6.87 -18.00 -20.13
N LEU A 30 -6.69 -17.27 -21.22
CA LEU A 30 -6.34 -15.85 -21.19
C LEU A 30 -7.49 -14.96 -20.69
N LYS A 31 -8.75 -15.36 -20.93
CA LYS A 31 -9.92 -14.68 -20.35
C LYS A 31 -10.24 -15.10 -18.93
N ALA A 32 -9.87 -16.33 -18.55
CA ALA A 32 -9.98 -16.84 -17.18
C ALA A 32 -8.80 -16.42 -16.30
N GLY A 33 -7.81 -15.70 -16.86
CA GLY A 33 -6.84 -14.96 -16.05
C GLY A 33 -7.64 -14.02 -15.20
N ASP A 34 -7.78 -14.39 -13.92
CA ASP A 34 -8.36 -13.54 -12.91
C ASP A 34 -7.70 -12.17 -13.01
N THR A 35 -8.37 -11.22 -13.65
CA THR A 35 -8.20 -9.85 -13.23
C THR A 35 -8.46 -9.92 -11.74
N VAL A 36 -7.44 -9.65 -10.95
CA VAL A 36 -7.65 -9.29 -9.55
C VAL A 36 -8.65 -8.14 -9.65
N VAL A 37 -9.94 -8.48 -9.54
CA VAL A 37 -10.97 -7.49 -9.29
C VAL A 37 -10.57 -6.99 -7.92
N ILE A 38 -9.82 -5.89 -7.90
CA ILE A 38 -9.78 -5.04 -6.73
C ILE A 38 -11.23 -4.72 -6.53
N ASN A 39 -11.84 -5.48 -5.61
CA ASN A 39 -13.20 -5.23 -5.17
C ASN A 39 -13.16 -3.75 -4.81
N GLN A 40 -13.79 -2.89 -5.59
CA GLN A 40 -14.01 -1.52 -5.19
C GLN A 40 -14.91 -1.65 -3.96
N GLN A 41 -14.25 -1.82 -2.82
CA GLN A 41 -14.92 -1.68 -1.55
C GLN A 41 -15.55 -0.30 -1.61
N THR A 42 -16.87 -0.25 -1.61
CA THR A 42 -17.67 0.97 -1.49
C THR A 42 -17.45 1.65 -0.13
N GLY A 43 -16.35 1.33 0.54
CA GLY A 43 -15.90 1.83 1.83
C GLY A 43 -14.71 2.78 1.70
N ILE A 44 -14.50 3.57 2.73
CA ILE A 44 -13.30 4.40 2.91
C ILE A 44 -12.07 3.47 2.91
N ARG A 45 -11.07 3.76 2.07
CA ARG A 45 -9.80 3.02 2.08
C ARG A 45 -9.08 3.27 3.41
N GLU A 46 -8.75 2.19 4.12
CA GLU A 46 -8.00 2.27 5.37
C GLU A 46 -6.51 2.03 5.09
N ILE A 47 -5.67 2.87 5.71
CA ILE A 47 -4.22 2.75 5.66
C ILE A 47 -3.73 2.61 7.09
N HIS A 48 -3.16 1.44 7.39
CA HIS A 48 -2.62 1.15 8.70
C HIS A 48 -1.18 1.66 8.81
N MET A 49 -0.92 2.37 9.90
CA MET A 49 0.38 2.94 10.23
C MET A 49 0.78 2.56 11.64
N VAL A 50 2.05 2.63 11.93
CA VAL A 50 2.59 2.43 13.28
C VAL A 50 3.59 3.53 13.64
N THR A 51 3.82 3.72 14.93
CA THR A 51 4.95 4.49 15.44
C THR A 51 6.16 3.58 15.61
N GLY A 52 7.28 3.88 14.97
CA GLY A 52 8.52 3.12 15.06
C GLY A 52 9.60 3.90 15.84
N GLU A 53 10.39 3.18 16.65
CA GLU A 53 11.60 3.71 17.29
C GLU A 53 12.81 2.95 16.77
N PHE A 54 13.83 3.70 16.33
CA PHE A 54 15.14 3.18 15.99
C PHE A 54 16.12 3.66 17.05
N ALA A 55 16.70 2.74 17.79
CA ALA A 55 17.64 3.04 18.86
C ALA A 55 18.97 2.30 18.66
N SER A 56 20.06 2.95 19.03
CA SER A 56 21.39 2.36 19.01
C SER A 56 22.26 3.00 20.09
N THR A 57 23.32 2.29 20.49
CA THR A 57 24.31 2.79 21.44
C THR A 57 25.64 2.96 20.71
N MET A 58 26.18 4.16 20.75
CA MET A 58 27.51 4.50 20.17
C MET A 58 28.64 3.87 21.00
N LYS A 59 29.85 3.78 20.41
CA LYS A 59 31.04 3.25 21.09
C LYS A 59 31.39 3.99 22.39
N ASN A 60 31.00 5.25 22.49
CA ASN A 60 31.24 6.09 23.70
C ASN A 60 30.09 5.94 24.74
N GLY A 61 29.21 4.98 24.59
CA GLY A 61 28.06 4.72 25.49
C GLY A 61 26.87 5.66 25.29
N LYS A 62 26.94 6.64 24.38
CA LYS A 62 25.84 7.55 24.12
C LYS A 62 24.72 6.80 23.37
N LYS A 63 23.50 6.83 23.91
CA LYS A 63 22.30 6.33 23.24
C LYS A 63 21.83 7.35 22.18
N ILE A 64 21.47 6.86 21.01
CA ILE A 64 20.84 7.63 19.95
C ILE A 64 19.50 6.97 19.63
N GLU A 65 18.48 7.79 19.44
CA GLU A 65 17.11 7.35 19.14
C GLU A 65 16.54 8.18 18.00
N ALA A 66 15.62 7.60 17.24
CA ALA A 66 14.85 8.31 16.23
C ALA A 66 13.47 7.70 16.10
N TYR A 67 12.45 8.53 16.15
CA TYR A 67 11.06 8.13 15.93
C TYR A 67 10.64 8.36 14.49
N ARG A 68 9.77 7.48 13.96
CA ARG A 68 9.25 7.54 12.60
C ARG A 68 7.80 7.06 12.56
N TRP A 69 7.06 7.60 11.60
CA TRP A 69 5.83 6.99 11.12
C TRP A 69 6.16 5.91 10.09
N ASP A 70 5.50 4.75 10.14
CA ASP A 70 5.64 3.70 9.15
C ASP A 70 4.24 3.25 8.66
N PRO A 71 3.95 3.34 7.35
CA PRO A 71 4.81 3.84 6.27
C PRO A 71 5.09 5.35 6.37
N GLY A 72 6.28 5.75 5.92
CA GLY A 72 6.72 7.16 5.88
C GLY A 72 6.23 7.93 4.65
N THR A 73 5.57 7.24 3.68
CA THR A 73 4.98 7.87 2.50
C THR A 73 3.71 7.13 2.11
N ILE A 74 2.67 7.88 1.81
CA ILE A 74 1.33 7.39 1.46
C ILE A 74 0.86 8.15 0.23
N PHE A 75 0.35 7.43 -0.79
CA PHE A 75 -0.24 7.99 -1.98
C PHE A 75 -1.77 8.00 -1.86
N ILE A 76 -2.39 9.13 -2.19
CA ILE A 76 -3.83 9.38 -2.07
C ILE A 76 -4.28 10.09 -3.35
N GLU A 77 -5.37 9.64 -3.97
CA GLU A 77 -5.95 10.34 -5.10
C GLU A 77 -6.65 11.62 -4.65
N LYS A 78 -6.60 12.67 -5.48
CA LYS A 78 -7.30 13.92 -5.19
C LYS A 78 -8.80 13.69 -5.00
N GLY A 79 -9.33 14.16 -3.86
CA GLY A 79 -10.73 13.97 -3.47
C GLY A 79 -11.05 12.61 -2.85
N GLU A 80 -10.11 11.69 -2.84
CA GLU A 80 -10.28 10.39 -2.17
C GLU A 80 -10.46 10.58 -0.65
N LYS A 81 -11.38 9.84 -0.06
CA LYS A 81 -11.52 9.72 1.39
C LYS A 81 -10.75 8.52 1.88
N VAL A 82 -9.77 8.77 2.74
CA VAL A 82 -8.89 7.76 3.32
C VAL A 82 -8.98 7.84 4.84
N ARG A 83 -8.97 6.69 5.49
CA ARG A 83 -8.83 6.59 6.95
C ARG A 83 -7.43 6.13 7.30
N LEU A 84 -6.67 6.98 7.98
CA LEU A 84 -5.39 6.61 8.58
C LEU A 84 -5.67 5.98 9.94
N VAL A 85 -5.29 4.72 10.13
CA VAL A 85 -5.40 3.99 11.39
C VAL A 85 -4.00 3.81 11.94
N ILE A 86 -3.66 4.58 12.99
CA ILE A 86 -2.29 4.69 13.49
C ILE A 86 -2.20 3.98 14.84
N TYR A 87 -1.42 2.89 14.92
CA TYR A 87 -1.18 2.16 16.16
C TYR A 87 0.11 2.63 16.84
N GLY A 88 0.00 2.99 18.12
CA GLY A 88 1.12 3.43 18.95
C GLY A 88 1.95 2.26 19.46
N VAL A 89 3.09 1.95 18.81
CA VAL A 89 4.00 0.87 19.23
C VAL A 89 5.04 1.40 20.22
N ASN A 90 5.75 2.47 19.85
CA ASN A 90 6.85 3.06 20.61
C ASN A 90 6.54 4.51 21.00
N GLY A 91 7.21 4.99 22.07
CA GLY A 91 6.93 6.29 22.67
C GLY A 91 5.69 6.26 23.56
N GLN A 92 5.51 7.22 24.43
CA GLN A 92 4.33 7.31 25.30
C GLN A 92 3.14 7.88 24.53
N GLU A 93 3.38 9.00 23.85
CA GLU A 93 2.38 9.67 23.03
C GLU A 93 3.04 10.48 21.92
N HIS A 94 2.34 10.59 20.79
CA HIS A 94 2.76 11.33 19.62
C HIS A 94 1.61 12.25 19.17
N PRO A 95 1.51 13.46 19.73
CA PRO A 95 0.61 14.47 19.20
C PRO A 95 1.08 14.84 17.78
N PHE A 96 0.12 14.90 16.85
CA PHE A 96 0.43 15.16 15.45
C PHE A 96 -0.51 16.19 14.84
N ARG A 97 -0.07 16.79 13.75
CA ARG A 97 -0.87 17.59 12.83
C ARG A 97 -0.55 17.24 11.39
N ILE A 98 -1.52 17.44 10.51
CA ILE A 98 -1.30 17.40 9.06
C ILE A 98 -1.16 18.85 8.58
N GLU A 99 -0.02 19.14 7.98
CA GLU A 99 0.32 20.50 7.53
C GLU A 99 -0.69 21.03 6.51
N ASN A 100 -0.97 22.33 6.59
CA ASN A 100 -1.95 23.04 5.75
C ASN A 100 -3.39 22.53 5.87
N THR A 101 -3.71 21.83 6.96
CA THR A 101 -5.07 21.38 7.29
C THR A 101 -5.40 21.71 8.76
N THR A 102 -6.65 21.45 9.14
CA THR A 102 -7.09 21.52 10.56
C THR A 102 -6.97 20.16 11.27
N ILE A 103 -6.49 19.14 10.59
CA ILE A 103 -6.44 17.77 11.08
C ILE A 103 -5.29 17.64 12.07
N LYS A 104 -5.61 17.20 13.28
CA LYS A 104 -4.68 16.90 14.37
C LYS A 104 -5.20 15.79 15.25
N GLY A 105 -4.32 15.16 15.99
CA GLY A 105 -4.67 14.09 16.93
C GLY A 105 -3.49 13.71 17.80
N THR A 106 -3.65 12.66 18.60
CA THR A 106 -2.59 12.10 19.44
C THR A 106 -2.64 10.58 19.37
N VAL A 107 -1.52 9.96 19.03
CA VAL A 107 -1.34 8.51 19.08
C VAL A 107 -0.71 8.15 20.41
N LYS A 108 -1.37 7.29 21.19
CA LYS A 108 -0.86 6.80 22.49
C LYS A 108 -0.35 5.38 22.36
N LYS A 109 0.63 5.04 23.17
CA LYS A 109 1.20 3.68 23.19
C LYS A 109 0.13 2.64 23.53
N GLY A 110 0.06 1.59 22.72
CA GLY A 110 -0.89 0.49 22.86
C GLY A 110 -2.31 0.81 22.38
N GLU A 111 -2.55 1.99 21.82
CA GLU A 111 -3.87 2.41 21.31
C GLU A 111 -3.82 2.66 19.80
N GLU A 112 -4.97 2.51 19.15
CA GLU A 112 -5.19 2.94 17.77
C GLU A 112 -5.84 4.31 17.75
N THR A 113 -5.37 5.16 16.86
CA THR A 113 -5.97 6.46 16.55
C THR A 113 -6.38 6.49 15.09
N ALA A 114 -7.67 6.62 14.80
CA ALA A 114 -8.17 6.74 13.45
C ALA A 114 -8.46 8.21 13.10
N VAL A 115 -8.04 8.64 11.91
CA VAL A 115 -8.33 9.97 11.38
C VAL A 115 -8.69 9.89 9.90
N ASP A 116 -9.83 10.47 9.54
CA ASP A 116 -10.28 10.55 8.16
C ASP A 116 -9.65 11.77 7.48
N VAL A 117 -9.09 11.57 6.30
CA VAL A 117 -8.43 12.60 5.49
C VAL A 117 -9.00 12.63 4.08
N SER A 118 -9.06 13.83 3.51
CA SER A 118 -9.37 14.05 2.08
C SER A 118 -8.74 15.37 1.66
N PHE A 119 -8.21 15.45 0.45
CA PHE A 119 -7.50 16.62 -0.05
C PHE A 119 -8.07 17.04 -1.40
N ASP A 120 -8.49 18.31 -1.51
CA ASP A 120 -9.04 18.86 -2.76
C ASP A 120 -7.96 19.37 -3.73
N LYS A 121 -6.71 19.40 -3.30
CA LYS A 121 -5.57 19.90 -4.09
C LYS A 121 -4.43 18.89 -4.08
N GLU A 122 -3.86 18.70 -5.27
CA GLU A 122 -2.62 17.94 -5.44
C GLU A 122 -1.47 18.59 -4.67
N GLY A 123 -0.53 17.77 -4.23
CA GLY A 123 0.64 18.25 -3.50
C GLY A 123 1.13 17.26 -2.44
N VAL A 124 2.08 17.70 -1.66
CA VAL A 124 2.65 16.92 -0.55
C VAL A 124 2.27 17.56 0.77
N TYR A 125 1.52 16.81 1.56
CA TYR A 125 1.12 17.19 2.91
C TYR A 125 1.92 16.39 3.92
N ARG A 126 2.40 17.02 4.98
CA ARG A 126 3.24 16.36 5.99
C ARG A 126 2.42 16.03 7.24
N LEU A 127 2.42 14.76 7.64
CA LEU A 127 1.99 14.32 8.97
C LEU A 127 3.19 14.48 9.91
N ILE A 128 3.15 15.45 10.80
CA ILE A 128 4.28 15.87 11.64
C ILE A 128 3.95 15.57 13.10
N CYS A 129 4.83 14.81 13.77
CA CYS A 129 4.78 14.68 15.24
C CYS A 129 5.31 15.96 15.88
N GLU A 130 4.55 16.55 16.80
CA GLU A 130 4.87 17.84 17.41
C GLU A 130 5.94 17.74 18.50
N VAL A 131 6.14 16.55 19.08
CA VAL A 131 7.17 16.30 20.12
C VAL A 131 8.49 15.76 19.55
N HIS A 132 8.52 15.32 18.28
CA HIS A 132 9.70 14.83 17.59
C HIS A 132 9.92 15.55 16.24
N PRO A 133 9.92 16.89 16.18
CA PRO A 133 9.98 17.61 14.91
C PRO A 133 11.41 17.74 14.37
N THR A 134 12.43 17.63 15.23
CA THR A 134 13.86 17.83 14.86
C THR A 134 14.74 16.68 15.34
N LYS A 135 15.98 16.65 14.85
CA LYS A 135 17.00 15.67 15.24
C LYS A 135 17.30 15.69 16.74
N GLU A 136 17.33 16.88 17.35
CA GLU A 136 17.61 17.08 18.77
C GLU A 136 16.48 16.53 19.66
N GLN A 137 15.30 16.35 19.07
CA GLN A 137 14.11 15.79 19.70
C GLN A 137 13.81 14.38 19.17
N ASN A 138 14.84 13.62 18.79
CA ASN A 138 14.74 12.26 18.28
C ASN A 138 13.86 12.12 17.01
N GLY A 139 13.77 13.20 16.20
CA GLY A 139 13.05 13.27 14.93
C GLY A 139 13.98 13.36 13.71
N PRO A 140 13.50 14.00 12.63
CA PRO A 140 12.11 14.38 12.43
C PRO A 140 11.18 13.16 12.24
N MET A 141 10.07 13.12 12.98
CA MET A 141 9.03 12.12 12.82
C MET A 141 7.95 12.69 11.88
N ILE A 142 8.15 12.47 10.59
CA ILE A 142 7.32 12.99 9.50
C ILE A 142 6.94 11.85 8.56
N ALA A 143 5.67 11.80 8.15
CA ALA A 143 5.22 11.05 6.98
C ALA A 143 4.69 12.02 5.90
N TYR A 144 4.81 11.60 4.64
CA TYR A 144 4.41 12.37 3.47
C TYR A 144 3.14 11.78 2.88
N LEU A 145 2.08 12.58 2.79
CA LEU A 145 0.85 12.26 2.10
C LEU A 145 0.95 12.92 0.73
N VAL A 146 1.21 12.13 -0.30
CA VAL A 146 1.37 12.57 -1.68
C VAL A 146 0.02 12.46 -2.37
N VAL A 147 -0.51 13.59 -2.79
CA VAL A 147 -1.84 13.70 -3.43
C VAL A 147 -1.66 14.02 -4.90
N ASP A 148 -2.19 13.20 -5.80
CA ASP A 148 -2.14 13.30 -7.27
C ASP A 148 -3.52 13.05 -7.93
#